data_9e954c1696cbafdd64b821ae5f94c2c7
#
_entry.id   9e954c1696cbafdd64b821ae5f94c2c7
#
_cell.length_a   1.000
_cell.length_b   1.000
_cell.length_c   1.000
_cell.angle_alpha   90.00
_cell.angle_beta   90.00
_cell.angle_gamma   90.00
#
_symmetry.space_group_name_H-M   'P 1'
#
loop_
_entity.id
_entity.type
_entity.pdbx_description
1 polymer ?
#
loop_
_entity_poly.entity_id
_entity_poly.type
_entity_poly.pdbx_seq_one_letter_code
_entity_poly.pdbx_strand_id
1 'polypeptide(L)'
;MKRKISLFIAILMILSSFTSAFAYELNRDKFSDDVDYMKTVIFFVLDNYQYEVNQEDVINGLYDGFFGVLDDYSIYYTPEEYKAMLEYTAGEFCGIGVEITDLNSQVVIVTPMPDSPAIEAGIKSGDVIKTIDGYDITGATSGQATLLIRGKEGTSVKIGIMRGKENLTFDLIRRAIVTNYVEGKILEDNIGYLKVTSFSDNTAELVEKELAAFDKNNVKKIVIDMRNNGGGTLQSAVELLNLFVTEGPVLYVESADGKEEIYESTLKEQKYEIAVLINKGSASATEIFAGAVKYKNEGIIVGTNSYGKGVVQSLIQLINGSGVKFTTAEYFSADKIPVHKIGITPDIIIENEKIDISKYPQFSNEKKPELGNVSLDVLAAEMILEELGYIINPPDGVYDNISFDQIVKFQEDNLLHPYGTIDFATQNALYSALLKHMENTREDLQLKAALDALK
;
A
#
# COMPACT_ATOMS: atom_id res chain seq x y z
N MET A 1 2.67 2.32 -42.05
CA MET A 1 1.23 1.98 -42.15
C MET A 1 0.92 0.51 -41.84
N LYS A 2 1.66 -0.48 -42.38
CA LYS A 2 1.35 -1.92 -42.18
C LYS A 2 1.50 -2.41 -40.71
N ARG A 3 2.34 -1.82 -39.87
CA ARG A 3 2.53 -2.22 -38.45
C ARG A 3 1.41 -1.75 -37.51
N LYS A 4 0.75 -0.63 -37.84
CA LYS A 4 -0.39 -0.11 -37.03
C LYS A 4 -1.68 -0.88 -37.31
N ILE A 5 -1.86 -1.41 -38.51
CA ILE A 5 -3.02 -2.24 -38.86
C ILE A 5 -2.95 -3.61 -38.20
N SER A 6 -1.75 -4.18 -38.03
CA SER A 6 -1.54 -5.48 -37.36
C SER A 6 -1.88 -5.44 -35.87
N LEU A 7 -1.58 -4.32 -35.17
CA LEU A 7 -1.92 -4.13 -33.76
C LEU A 7 -3.42 -3.94 -33.55
N PHE A 8 -4.09 -3.23 -34.46
CA PHE A 8 -5.54 -3.02 -34.42
C PHE A 8 -6.33 -4.32 -34.62
N ILE A 9 -5.83 -5.21 -35.51
CA ILE A 9 -6.43 -6.53 -35.73
C ILE A 9 -6.18 -7.47 -34.56
N ALA A 10 -5.04 -7.39 -33.87
CA ALA A 10 -4.75 -8.17 -32.67
C ALA A 10 -5.66 -7.79 -31.48
N ILE A 11 -5.92 -6.49 -31.30
CA ILE A 11 -6.86 -6.00 -30.26
C ILE A 11 -8.31 -6.40 -30.62
N LEU A 12 -8.69 -6.36 -31.88
CA LEU A 12 -10.02 -6.82 -32.33
C LEU A 12 -10.18 -8.33 -32.22
N MET A 13 -9.12 -9.14 -32.42
CA MET A 13 -9.16 -10.60 -32.24
C MET A 13 -9.19 -11.03 -30.78
N ILE A 14 -8.59 -10.26 -29.87
CA ILE A 14 -8.71 -10.52 -28.43
C ILE A 14 -10.15 -10.24 -27.95
N LEU A 15 -10.83 -9.25 -28.52
CA LEU A 15 -12.25 -8.98 -28.23
C LEU A 15 -13.22 -10.01 -28.82
N SER A 16 -12.79 -10.82 -29.82
CA SER A 16 -13.66 -11.79 -30.47
C SER A 16 -13.53 -13.22 -29.94
N SER A 17 -12.59 -13.51 -29.05
CA SER A 17 -12.35 -14.87 -28.51
C SER A 17 -12.91 -15.11 -27.09
N PHE A 18 -13.51 -14.11 -26.47
CA PHE A 18 -14.19 -14.29 -25.18
C PHE A 18 -15.66 -14.72 -25.37
N THR A 19 -15.88 -15.95 -25.81
CA THR A 19 -17.19 -16.59 -25.64
C THR A 19 -17.15 -17.38 -24.34
N SER A 20 -17.50 -16.73 -23.23
CA SER A 20 -17.53 -17.35 -21.91
C SER A 20 -18.73 -18.30 -21.78
N ALA A 21 -18.52 -19.47 -21.20
CA ALA A 21 -19.57 -20.43 -20.87
C ALA A 21 -20.51 -19.95 -19.73
N PHE A 22 -20.21 -18.79 -19.10
CA PHE A 22 -21.03 -18.13 -18.08
C PHE A 22 -21.49 -16.74 -18.52
N ALA A 23 -21.52 -16.44 -19.83
CA ALA A 23 -22.08 -15.17 -20.28
C ALA A 23 -23.55 -15.14 -19.89
N TYR A 24 -23.88 -14.34 -18.87
CA TYR A 24 -25.22 -13.76 -18.77
C TYR A 24 -25.62 -13.35 -20.19
N GLU A 25 -26.73 -13.92 -20.73
CA GLU A 25 -27.20 -13.56 -22.06
C GLU A 25 -27.60 -12.09 -22.06
N LEU A 26 -26.60 -11.22 -22.18
CA LEU A 26 -26.84 -9.79 -22.37
C LEU A 26 -27.55 -9.63 -23.71
N ASN A 27 -28.81 -9.26 -23.69
CA ASN A 27 -29.50 -8.86 -24.91
C ASN A 27 -28.84 -7.55 -25.39
N ARG A 28 -27.84 -7.70 -26.26
CA ARG A 28 -26.98 -6.58 -26.70
C ARG A 28 -27.80 -5.49 -27.40
N ASP A 29 -28.85 -5.85 -28.14
CA ASP A 29 -29.68 -4.88 -28.86
C ASP A 29 -30.45 -4.02 -27.85
N LYS A 30 -31.16 -4.66 -26.90
CA LYS A 30 -31.87 -3.94 -25.84
C LYS A 30 -30.91 -3.10 -24.98
N PHE A 31 -29.74 -3.64 -24.63
CA PHE A 31 -28.76 -2.91 -23.85
C PHE A 31 -28.19 -1.69 -24.61
N SER A 32 -28.02 -1.80 -25.94
CA SER A 32 -27.65 -0.67 -26.78
C SER A 32 -28.69 0.44 -26.77
N ASP A 33 -29.97 0.10 -26.88
CA ASP A 33 -31.09 1.05 -26.81
C ASP A 33 -31.12 1.75 -25.44
N ASP A 34 -30.93 1.01 -24.35
CA ASP A 34 -30.88 1.56 -22.99
C ASP A 34 -29.69 2.52 -22.79
N VAL A 35 -28.50 2.21 -23.38
CA VAL A 35 -27.34 3.09 -23.35
C VAL A 35 -27.59 4.38 -24.17
N ASP A 36 -28.24 4.30 -25.32
CA ASP A 36 -28.57 5.49 -26.13
C ASP A 36 -29.64 6.36 -25.43
N TYR A 37 -30.58 5.76 -24.72
CA TYR A 37 -31.51 6.49 -23.86
C TYR A 37 -30.78 7.17 -22.70
N MET A 38 -29.84 6.48 -22.05
CA MET A 38 -29.02 7.08 -20.96
C MET A 38 -28.25 8.30 -21.46
N LYS A 39 -27.64 8.26 -22.65
CA LYS A 39 -27.00 9.45 -23.28
C LYS A 39 -27.99 10.62 -23.40
N THR A 40 -29.21 10.35 -23.86
CA THR A 40 -30.25 11.36 -24.01
C THR A 40 -30.58 12.01 -22.66
N VAL A 41 -30.70 11.21 -21.59
CA VAL A 41 -30.95 11.71 -20.23
C VAL A 41 -29.77 12.56 -19.73
N ILE A 42 -28.54 12.12 -19.96
CA ILE A 42 -27.34 12.87 -19.57
C ILE A 42 -27.32 14.24 -20.23
N PHE A 43 -27.50 14.32 -21.55
CA PHE A 43 -27.52 15.60 -22.26
C PHE A 43 -28.68 16.48 -21.82
N PHE A 44 -29.88 15.91 -21.64
CA PHE A 44 -31.04 16.68 -21.13
C PHE A 44 -30.73 17.28 -19.76
N VAL A 45 -30.11 16.55 -18.84
CA VAL A 45 -29.73 17.05 -17.52
C VAL A 45 -28.68 18.14 -17.63
N LEU A 46 -27.59 17.91 -18.38
CA LEU A 46 -26.49 18.85 -18.53
C LEU A 46 -26.95 20.18 -19.20
N ASP A 47 -27.85 20.12 -20.19
CA ASP A 47 -28.39 21.29 -20.89
C ASP A 47 -29.29 22.13 -19.97
N ASN A 48 -29.87 21.58 -18.91
CA ASN A 48 -30.80 22.24 -18.00
C ASN A 48 -30.25 22.42 -16.58
N TYR A 49 -29.03 21.93 -16.29
CA TYR A 49 -28.45 22.06 -14.96
C TYR A 49 -27.95 23.47 -14.71
N GLN A 50 -28.22 24.00 -13.51
CA GLN A 50 -27.97 25.41 -13.17
C GLN A 50 -26.48 25.77 -13.04
N TYR A 51 -25.66 24.81 -12.71
CA TYR A 51 -24.24 25.04 -12.41
C TYR A 51 -23.36 24.45 -13.50
N GLU A 52 -22.14 24.98 -13.66
CA GLU A 52 -21.14 24.39 -14.53
C GLU A 52 -20.71 23.03 -14.02
N VAL A 53 -20.57 22.07 -14.92
CA VAL A 53 -20.11 20.71 -14.64
C VAL A 53 -18.95 20.40 -15.56
N ASN A 54 -17.88 19.85 -15.01
CA ASN A 54 -16.76 19.38 -15.79
C ASN A 54 -17.15 18.09 -16.54
N GLN A 55 -16.96 18.08 -17.84
CA GLN A 55 -17.28 16.92 -18.69
C GLN A 55 -16.49 15.68 -18.27
N GLU A 56 -15.23 15.83 -17.87
CA GLU A 56 -14.37 14.74 -17.45
C GLU A 56 -14.87 14.08 -16.15
N ASP A 57 -15.34 14.89 -15.20
CA ASP A 57 -15.93 14.38 -13.95
C ASP A 57 -17.20 13.57 -14.20
N VAL A 58 -18.03 14.00 -15.18
CA VAL A 58 -19.23 13.25 -15.59
C VAL A 58 -18.84 11.90 -16.16
N ILE A 59 -17.86 11.85 -17.07
CA ILE A 59 -17.41 10.61 -17.71
C ILE A 59 -16.78 9.68 -16.69
N ASN A 60 -15.94 10.18 -15.80
CA ASN A 60 -15.33 9.38 -14.73
C ASN A 60 -16.40 8.80 -13.80
N GLY A 61 -17.40 9.63 -13.39
CA GLY A 61 -18.52 9.15 -12.58
C GLY A 61 -19.38 8.07 -13.25
N LEU A 62 -19.49 8.08 -14.59
CA LEU A 62 -20.17 7.01 -15.33
C LEU A 62 -19.37 5.70 -15.32
N TYR A 63 -18.03 5.78 -15.48
CA TYR A 63 -17.17 4.60 -15.36
C TYR A 63 -17.20 4.05 -13.93
N ASP A 64 -17.08 4.90 -12.92
CA ASP A 64 -17.14 4.49 -11.52
C ASP A 64 -18.45 3.78 -11.18
N GLY A 65 -19.59 4.32 -11.67
CA GLY A 65 -20.90 3.69 -11.52
C GLY A 65 -20.99 2.33 -12.21
N PHE A 66 -20.40 2.18 -13.41
CA PHE A 66 -20.37 0.91 -14.12
C PHE A 66 -19.48 -0.13 -13.40
N PHE A 67 -18.25 0.25 -13.05
CA PHE A 67 -17.33 -0.65 -12.37
C PHE A 67 -17.80 -1.01 -10.96
N GLY A 68 -18.51 -0.11 -10.29
CA GLY A 68 -19.09 -0.33 -8.95
C GLY A 68 -20.19 -1.39 -8.88
N VAL A 69 -20.73 -1.86 -10.03
CA VAL A 69 -21.69 -2.99 -10.07
C VAL A 69 -21.03 -4.34 -10.35
N LEU A 70 -19.71 -4.38 -10.59
CA LEU A 70 -18.97 -5.61 -10.87
C LEU A 70 -18.56 -6.28 -9.54
N ASP A 71 -17.34 -6.10 -9.13
CA ASP A 71 -16.80 -6.57 -7.85
C ASP A 71 -15.85 -5.52 -7.24
N ASP A 72 -15.46 -5.71 -5.99
CA ASP A 72 -14.60 -4.77 -5.25
C ASP A 72 -13.17 -4.63 -5.84
N TYR A 73 -12.83 -5.44 -6.83
CA TYR A 73 -11.50 -5.51 -7.43
C TYR A 73 -11.46 -4.95 -8.84
N SER A 74 -12.63 -4.72 -9.44
CA SER A 74 -12.78 -4.18 -10.79
C SER A 74 -12.88 -2.67 -10.74
N ILE A 75 -12.03 -1.98 -11.51
CA ILE A 75 -11.89 -0.53 -11.42
C ILE A 75 -11.50 0.08 -12.78
N TYR A 76 -11.98 1.28 -13.05
CA TYR A 76 -11.49 2.15 -14.10
C TYR A 76 -10.40 3.06 -13.55
N TYR A 77 -9.35 3.28 -14.31
CA TYR A 77 -8.26 4.20 -14.01
C TYR A 77 -8.23 5.33 -15.03
N THR A 78 -8.17 6.56 -14.57
CA THR A 78 -7.75 7.69 -15.41
C THR A 78 -6.35 7.45 -15.98
N PRO A 79 -5.90 8.20 -16.99
CA PRO A 79 -4.54 8.05 -17.54
C PRO A 79 -3.44 8.18 -16.47
N GLU A 80 -3.62 9.10 -15.53
CA GLU A 80 -2.70 9.37 -14.43
C GLU A 80 -2.68 8.20 -13.43
N GLU A 81 -3.84 7.71 -13.02
CA GLU A 81 -3.98 6.57 -12.10
C GLU A 81 -3.45 5.28 -12.74
N TYR A 82 -3.72 5.06 -14.03
CA TYR A 82 -3.17 3.91 -14.75
C TYR A 82 -1.65 3.92 -14.77
N LYS A 83 -1.05 5.08 -15.01
CA LYS A 83 0.40 5.26 -14.96
C LYS A 83 0.94 4.98 -13.55
N ALA A 84 0.30 5.51 -12.52
CA ALA A 84 0.69 5.27 -11.13
C ALA A 84 0.59 3.77 -10.76
N MET A 85 -0.43 3.07 -11.28
CA MET A 85 -0.58 1.63 -11.09
C MET A 85 0.54 0.83 -11.77
N LEU A 86 0.97 1.22 -12.98
CA LEU A 86 2.10 0.59 -13.65
C LEU A 86 3.41 0.80 -12.88
N GLU A 87 3.66 2.01 -12.38
CA GLU A 87 4.83 2.33 -11.55
C GLU A 87 4.84 1.49 -10.25
N TYR A 88 3.68 1.36 -9.59
CA TYR A 88 3.54 0.51 -8.41
C TYR A 88 3.84 -0.96 -8.72
N THR A 89 3.32 -1.47 -9.84
CA THR A 89 3.53 -2.85 -10.28
C THR A 89 5.01 -3.12 -10.60
N ALA A 90 5.68 -2.18 -11.26
CA ALA A 90 7.11 -2.28 -11.56
C ALA A 90 7.99 -2.22 -10.29
N GLY A 91 7.47 -1.70 -9.17
CA GLY A 91 8.23 -1.49 -7.94
C GLY A 91 9.22 -0.32 -8.04
N GLU A 92 9.00 0.56 -9.00
CA GLU A 92 9.82 1.75 -9.22
C GLU A 92 8.96 2.92 -9.74
N PHE A 93 9.36 4.13 -9.44
CA PHE A 93 8.74 5.33 -9.98
C PHE A 93 9.78 6.38 -10.33
N CYS A 94 9.46 7.25 -11.28
CA CYS A 94 10.34 8.35 -11.64
C CYS A 94 9.98 9.63 -10.87
N GLY A 95 10.91 10.10 -10.06
CA GLY A 95 10.70 11.28 -9.21
C GLY A 95 11.97 11.72 -8.48
N ILE A 96 11.79 12.36 -7.35
CA ILE A 96 12.89 12.87 -6.52
C ILE A 96 13.19 12.00 -5.29
N GLY A 97 12.34 10.98 -5.01
CA GLY A 97 12.52 10.07 -3.88
C GLY A 97 12.23 10.73 -2.53
N VAL A 98 10.99 11.15 -2.32
CA VAL A 98 10.46 11.63 -1.04
C VAL A 98 9.16 10.92 -0.72
N GLU A 99 8.98 10.57 0.55
CA GLU A 99 7.69 10.23 1.12
C GLU A 99 7.04 11.52 1.62
N ILE A 100 5.81 11.78 1.19
CA ILE A 100 5.06 12.99 1.55
C ILE A 100 3.71 12.65 2.15
N THR A 101 3.19 13.54 2.98
CA THR A 101 1.88 13.39 3.61
C THR A 101 1.16 14.73 3.70
N ASP A 102 -0.14 14.66 3.88
CA ASP A 102 -0.97 15.84 4.18
C ASP A 102 -0.96 16.10 5.69
N LEU A 103 -0.45 17.25 6.09
CA LEU A 103 -0.42 17.66 7.48
C LEU A 103 -0.84 19.13 7.59
N ASN A 104 -1.90 19.43 8.35
CA ASN A 104 -2.43 20.78 8.52
C ASN A 104 -2.71 21.53 7.20
N SER A 105 -3.30 20.86 6.22
CA SER A 105 -3.54 21.40 4.87
C SER A 105 -2.26 21.83 4.14
N GLN A 106 -1.14 21.21 4.46
CA GLN A 106 0.15 21.40 3.82
C GLN A 106 0.74 20.05 3.42
N VAL A 107 1.48 20.04 2.33
CA VAL A 107 2.22 18.86 1.89
C VAL A 107 3.59 18.86 2.59
N VAL A 108 3.81 17.87 3.45
CA VAL A 108 5.03 17.76 4.27
C VAL A 108 5.83 16.54 3.85
N ILE A 109 7.16 16.70 3.79
CA ILE A 109 8.07 15.59 3.53
C ILE A 109 8.26 14.80 4.83
N VAL A 110 7.77 13.54 4.84
CA VAL A 110 7.95 12.61 5.95
C VAL A 110 9.41 12.19 6.03
N THR A 111 9.95 11.70 4.89
CA THR A 111 11.37 11.33 4.80
C THR A 111 11.84 11.34 3.34
N PRO A 112 13.07 11.80 3.05
CA PRO A 112 13.72 11.52 1.78
C PRO A 112 14.23 10.07 1.77
N MET A 113 14.06 9.39 0.63
CA MET A 113 14.49 8.00 0.45
C MET A 113 16.01 7.89 0.32
N PRO A 114 16.63 6.80 0.79
CA PRO A 114 18.04 6.54 0.54
C PRO A 114 18.38 6.60 -0.96
N ASP A 115 19.59 7.02 -1.29
CA ASP A 115 20.14 7.09 -2.65
C ASP A 115 19.27 7.91 -3.64
N SER A 116 18.45 8.84 -3.14
CA SER A 116 17.54 9.65 -3.94
C SER A 116 18.07 11.05 -4.25
N PRO A 117 17.59 11.70 -5.34
CA PRO A 117 17.91 13.10 -5.62
C PRO A 117 17.57 14.04 -4.47
N ALA A 118 16.52 13.77 -3.72
CA ALA A 118 16.10 14.59 -2.60
C ALA A 118 17.11 14.57 -1.45
N ILE A 119 17.60 13.40 -1.04
CA ILE A 119 18.57 13.30 0.05
C ILE A 119 19.92 13.89 -0.36
N GLU A 120 20.35 13.68 -1.61
CA GLU A 120 21.59 14.25 -2.17
C GLU A 120 21.56 15.77 -2.19
N ALA A 121 20.41 16.38 -2.46
CA ALA A 121 20.21 17.81 -2.46
C ALA A 121 20.07 18.42 -1.05
N GLY A 122 19.91 17.59 -0.01
CA GLY A 122 19.77 18.05 1.37
C GLY A 122 18.34 18.41 1.78
N ILE A 123 17.34 17.85 1.10
CA ILE A 123 15.95 17.84 1.56
C ILE A 123 15.87 17.00 2.84
N LYS A 124 15.05 17.43 3.79
CA LYS A 124 14.94 16.81 5.11
C LYS A 124 13.51 16.48 5.48
N SER A 125 13.36 15.56 6.40
CA SER A 125 12.11 15.32 7.10
C SER A 125 11.62 16.63 7.75
N GLY A 126 10.30 16.89 7.65
CA GLY A 126 9.67 18.10 8.14
C GLY A 126 9.68 19.30 7.19
N ASP A 127 10.33 19.20 6.03
CA ASP A 127 10.26 20.25 5.01
C ASP A 127 8.82 20.34 4.46
N VAL A 128 8.28 21.55 4.38
CA VAL A 128 6.95 21.81 3.84
C VAL A 128 7.08 22.23 2.38
N ILE A 129 6.52 21.50 1.45
CA ILE A 129 6.54 21.86 0.03
C ILE A 129 5.56 23.03 -0.20
N LYS A 130 6.08 24.11 -0.79
CA LYS A 130 5.30 25.31 -1.10
C LYS A 130 5.08 25.51 -2.59
N THR A 131 6.10 25.22 -3.40
CA THR A 131 6.00 25.36 -4.85
C THR A 131 6.64 24.19 -5.58
N ILE A 132 6.09 23.82 -6.72
CA ILE A 132 6.64 22.83 -7.66
C ILE A 132 6.67 23.48 -9.04
N ASP A 133 7.87 23.60 -9.64
CA ASP A 133 8.11 24.28 -10.92
C ASP A 133 7.53 25.72 -10.96
N GLY A 134 7.53 26.39 -9.79
CA GLY A 134 7.00 27.74 -9.62
C GLY A 134 5.48 27.81 -9.38
N TYR A 135 4.75 26.73 -9.48
CA TYR A 135 3.33 26.66 -9.10
C TYR A 135 3.19 26.59 -7.59
N ASP A 136 2.40 27.47 -7.01
CA ASP A 136 2.04 27.43 -5.59
C ASP A 136 1.10 26.24 -5.35
N ILE A 137 1.47 25.33 -4.43
CA ILE A 137 0.69 24.16 -4.07
C ILE A 137 0.01 24.30 -2.70
N THR A 138 -0.15 25.53 -2.20
CA THR A 138 -0.88 25.78 -0.94
C THR A 138 -2.30 25.25 -1.03
N GLY A 139 -2.67 24.32 -0.15
CA GLY A 139 -3.98 23.66 -0.14
C GLY A 139 -4.12 22.48 -1.11
N ALA A 140 -3.09 22.14 -1.87
CA ALA A 140 -3.06 20.90 -2.62
C ALA A 140 -2.89 19.68 -1.70
N THR A 141 -3.38 18.53 -2.12
CA THR A 141 -3.14 17.25 -1.45
C THR A 141 -1.78 16.67 -1.80
N SER A 142 -1.27 15.76 -0.96
CA SER A 142 -0.05 14.99 -1.25
C SER A 142 -0.14 14.21 -2.57
N GLY A 143 -1.33 13.71 -2.91
CA GLY A 143 -1.59 13.09 -4.22
C GLY A 143 -1.37 14.06 -5.39
N GLN A 144 -1.93 15.26 -5.32
CA GLN A 144 -1.74 16.30 -6.35
C GLN A 144 -0.28 16.75 -6.45
N ALA A 145 0.40 16.92 -5.31
CA ALA A 145 1.83 17.24 -5.29
C ALA A 145 2.67 16.11 -5.93
N THR A 146 2.32 14.84 -5.66
CA THR A 146 3.00 13.68 -6.25
C THR A 146 2.95 13.70 -7.77
N LEU A 147 1.80 14.03 -8.37
CA LEU A 147 1.65 14.13 -9.83
C LEU A 147 2.59 15.17 -10.44
N LEU A 148 2.82 16.29 -9.75
CA LEU A 148 3.73 17.36 -10.21
C LEU A 148 5.21 17.01 -9.96
N ILE A 149 5.51 16.32 -8.86
CA ILE A 149 6.88 15.90 -8.50
C ILE A 149 7.36 14.80 -9.45
N ARG A 150 6.50 13.83 -9.78
CA ARG A 150 6.82 12.75 -10.72
C ARG A 150 6.98 13.27 -12.14
N GLY A 151 7.62 12.49 -13.00
CA GLY A 151 7.80 12.83 -14.39
C GLY A 151 8.78 11.91 -15.10
N LYS A 152 9.17 12.27 -16.32
CA LYS A 152 10.10 11.47 -17.12
C LYS A 152 11.50 11.53 -16.50
N GLU A 153 12.18 10.39 -16.47
CA GLU A 153 13.57 10.29 -16.02
C GLU A 153 14.49 11.28 -16.75
N GLY A 154 15.44 11.85 -16.03
CA GLY A 154 16.38 12.85 -16.56
C GLY A 154 15.82 14.26 -16.70
N THR A 155 14.51 14.47 -16.47
CA THR A 155 13.94 15.82 -16.48
C THR A 155 14.15 16.54 -15.15
N SER A 156 14.26 17.88 -15.20
CA SER A 156 14.38 18.71 -13.99
C SER A 156 13.02 18.96 -13.35
N VAL A 157 13.02 19.15 -12.03
CA VAL A 157 11.91 19.70 -11.26
C VAL A 157 12.44 20.65 -10.20
N LYS A 158 11.81 21.80 -10.06
CA LYS A 158 12.17 22.80 -9.05
C LYS A 158 11.23 22.74 -7.87
N ILE A 159 11.75 22.40 -6.69
CA ILE A 159 10.97 22.28 -5.46
C ILE A 159 11.28 23.44 -4.53
N GLY A 160 10.29 24.27 -4.23
CA GLY A 160 10.37 25.29 -3.20
C GLY A 160 9.80 24.74 -1.89
N ILE A 161 10.58 24.81 -0.84
CA ILE A 161 10.19 24.36 0.49
C ILE A 161 10.29 25.45 1.54
N MET A 162 9.54 25.27 2.62
CA MET A 162 9.73 26.03 3.86
C MET A 162 10.28 25.07 4.93
N ARG A 163 11.46 25.41 5.46
CA ARG A 163 12.13 24.72 6.57
C ARG A 163 12.17 25.63 7.79
N GLY A 164 11.31 25.39 8.76
CA GLY A 164 11.08 26.33 9.84
C GLY A 164 10.60 27.67 9.31
N LYS A 165 11.46 28.71 9.33
CA LYS A 165 11.16 30.06 8.79
C LYS A 165 11.91 30.39 7.50
N GLU A 166 12.70 29.47 6.98
CA GLU A 166 13.52 29.67 5.78
C GLU A 166 12.82 29.12 4.55
N ASN A 167 12.81 29.90 3.48
CA ASN A 167 12.39 29.44 2.16
C ASN A 167 13.62 28.99 1.39
N LEU A 168 13.63 27.72 1.00
CA LEU A 168 14.71 27.10 0.23
C LEU A 168 14.16 26.62 -1.12
N THR A 169 15.04 26.56 -2.12
CA THR A 169 14.67 26.07 -3.44
C THR A 169 15.71 25.05 -3.91
N PHE A 170 15.25 23.92 -4.44
CA PHE A 170 16.07 22.84 -4.93
C PHE A 170 15.75 22.58 -6.40
N ASP A 171 16.76 22.58 -7.25
CA ASP A 171 16.67 22.13 -8.63
C ASP A 171 17.13 20.67 -8.68
N LEU A 172 16.21 19.75 -8.94
CA LEU A 172 16.41 18.31 -8.85
C LEU A 172 16.24 17.65 -10.22
N ILE A 173 16.98 16.60 -10.47
CA ILE A 173 16.79 15.76 -11.66
C ILE A 173 16.02 14.51 -11.24
N ARG A 174 14.89 14.26 -11.90
CA ARG A 174 14.10 13.05 -11.67
C ARG A 174 14.89 11.81 -12.05
N ARG A 175 14.91 10.83 -11.17
CA ARG A 175 15.52 9.50 -11.40
C ARG A 175 14.50 8.41 -11.12
N ALA A 176 14.76 7.22 -11.66
CA ALA A 176 14.08 6.01 -11.21
C ALA A 176 14.41 5.78 -9.73
N ILE A 177 13.40 5.67 -8.90
CA ILE A 177 13.47 5.38 -7.47
C ILE A 177 12.92 3.98 -7.27
N VAL A 178 13.78 3.07 -6.88
CA VAL A 178 13.38 1.70 -6.56
C VAL A 178 12.72 1.70 -5.18
N THR A 179 11.49 1.22 -5.12
CA THR A 179 10.80 1.04 -3.84
C THR A 179 11.28 -0.26 -3.22
N ASN A 180 11.81 -0.18 -2.01
CA ASN A 180 12.25 -1.37 -1.29
C ASN A 180 11.09 -1.96 -0.48
N TYR A 181 10.48 -3.01 -1.01
CA TYR A 181 9.42 -3.77 -0.34
C TYR A 181 9.94 -4.97 0.48
N VAL A 182 11.27 -5.12 0.59
CA VAL A 182 11.93 -6.26 1.24
C VAL A 182 12.94 -5.77 2.26
N GLU A 183 12.88 -6.29 3.47
CA GLU A 183 13.82 -6.01 4.56
C GLU A 183 14.31 -7.32 5.15
N GLY A 184 15.63 -7.53 5.17
CA GLY A 184 16.28 -8.70 5.75
C GLY A 184 17.09 -8.35 7.00
N LYS A 185 17.01 -9.19 8.02
CA LYS A 185 17.90 -9.15 9.18
C LYS A 185 18.13 -10.53 9.76
N ILE A 186 19.23 -10.71 10.49
CA ILE A 186 19.51 -11.94 11.21
C ILE A 186 19.16 -11.74 12.68
N LEU A 187 18.29 -12.61 13.19
CA LEU A 187 17.85 -12.61 14.59
C LEU A 187 18.80 -13.51 15.44
N GLU A 188 18.48 -13.62 16.73
CA GLU A 188 19.12 -14.59 17.62
C GLU A 188 18.98 -16.02 17.04
N ASP A 189 19.82 -16.93 17.51
CA ASP A 189 19.89 -18.33 17.01
C ASP A 189 20.20 -18.47 15.50
N ASN A 190 20.75 -17.42 14.89
CA ASN A 190 21.10 -17.37 13.47
C ASN A 190 19.92 -17.65 12.52
N ILE A 191 18.73 -17.18 12.90
CA ILE A 191 17.51 -17.26 12.08
C ILE A 191 17.40 -15.98 11.26
N GLY A 192 17.21 -16.13 9.93
CA GLY A 192 16.89 -15.00 9.04
C GLY A 192 15.45 -14.52 9.28
N TYR A 193 15.26 -13.23 9.30
CA TYR A 193 13.94 -12.59 9.25
C TYR A 193 13.86 -11.79 7.97
N LEU A 194 12.89 -12.12 7.14
CA LEU A 194 12.67 -11.53 5.83
C LEU A 194 11.26 -10.94 5.80
N LYS A 195 11.12 -9.62 5.80
CA LYS A 195 9.84 -8.96 5.68
C LYS A 195 9.58 -8.59 4.23
N VAL A 196 8.42 -8.99 3.70
CA VAL A 196 7.98 -8.68 2.34
C VAL A 196 6.64 -7.95 2.44
N THR A 197 6.61 -6.66 2.08
CA THR A 197 5.45 -5.79 2.26
C THR A 197 4.57 -5.66 1.02
N SER A 198 5.08 -6.01 -0.16
CA SER A 198 4.34 -6.01 -1.43
C SER A 198 5.01 -6.93 -2.45
N PHE A 199 4.26 -7.30 -3.48
CA PHE A 199 4.76 -8.07 -4.63
C PHE A 199 4.77 -7.18 -5.89
N SER A 200 5.95 -6.69 -6.25
CA SER A 200 6.26 -5.95 -7.47
C SER A 200 7.23 -6.75 -8.34
N ASP A 201 7.44 -6.33 -9.57
CA ASP A 201 8.28 -7.07 -10.54
C ASP A 201 9.73 -7.24 -10.06
N ASN A 202 10.22 -6.38 -9.15
CA ASN A 202 11.56 -6.47 -8.58
C ASN A 202 11.63 -7.22 -7.22
N THR A 203 10.54 -7.74 -6.69
CA THR A 203 10.49 -8.34 -5.34
C THR A 203 11.39 -9.58 -5.23
N ALA A 204 11.40 -10.45 -6.23
CA ALA A 204 12.24 -11.64 -6.22
C ALA A 204 13.75 -11.29 -6.21
N GLU A 205 14.17 -10.29 -7.01
CA GLU A 205 15.55 -9.79 -7.02
C GLU A 205 15.97 -9.21 -5.65
N LEU A 206 15.07 -8.41 -5.02
CA LEU A 206 15.33 -7.86 -3.69
C LEU A 206 15.48 -8.97 -2.64
N VAL A 207 14.63 -10.01 -2.71
CA VAL A 207 14.74 -11.17 -1.81
C VAL A 207 16.03 -11.94 -2.06
N GLU A 208 16.43 -12.19 -3.30
CA GLU A 208 17.72 -12.86 -3.63
C GLU A 208 18.90 -12.12 -3.01
N LYS A 209 18.87 -10.79 -2.96
CA LYS A 209 19.90 -9.95 -2.36
C LYS A 209 20.00 -10.17 -0.85
N GLU A 210 18.86 -10.27 -0.15
CA GLU A 210 18.82 -10.59 1.27
C GLU A 210 19.25 -12.06 1.54
N LEU A 211 18.82 -13.01 0.71
CA LEU A 211 19.24 -14.39 0.81
C LEU A 211 20.75 -14.55 0.61
N ALA A 212 21.36 -13.77 -0.28
CA ALA A 212 22.82 -13.76 -0.45
C ALA A 212 23.55 -13.25 0.82
N ALA A 213 22.96 -12.32 1.57
CA ALA A 213 23.47 -11.90 2.87
C ALA A 213 23.30 -12.99 3.95
N PHE A 214 22.17 -13.68 3.95
CA PHE A 214 21.90 -14.81 4.83
C PHE A 214 22.87 -15.97 4.58
N ASP A 215 23.15 -16.28 3.33
CA ASP A 215 24.11 -17.32 2.94
C ASP A 215 25.52 -17.05 3.46
N LYS A 216 25.99 -15.81 3.37
CA LYS A 216 27.32 -15.42 3.90
C LYS A 216 27.44 -15.65 5.41
N ASN A 217 26.31 -15.65 6.12
CA ASN A 217 26.23 -15.88 7.56
C ASN A 217 25.79 -17.32 7.91
N ASN A 218 25.70 -18.22 6.92
CA ASN A 218 25.27 -19.62 7.10
C ASN A 218 23.87 -19.78 7.72
N VAL A 219 22.97 -18.86 7.47
CA VAL A 219 21.55 -18.97 7.87
C VAL A 219 20.92 -20.17 7.16
N LYS A 220 20.15 -20.98 7.89
CA LYS A 220 19.44 -22.16 7.36
C LYS A 220 17.92 -22.09 7.61
N LYS A 221 17.48 -21.22 8.49
CA LYS A 221 16.10 -21.08 8.93
C LYS A 221 15.67 -19.64 8.73
N ILE A 222 14.50 -19.43 8.13
CA ILE A 222 14.01 -18.09 7.79
C ILE A 222 12.55 -17.93 8.23
N VAL A 223 12.26 -16.86 8.95
CA VAL A 223 10.89 -16.36 9.12
C VAL A 223 10.61 -15.35 8.01
N ILE A 224 9.59 -15.61 7.18
CA ILE A 224 9.13 -14.72 6.12
C ILE A 224 7.88 -14.01 6.61
N ASP A 225 7.98 -12.71 6.88
CA ASP A 225 6.86 -11.91 7.38
C ASP A 225 6.12 -11.23 6.23
N MET A 226 4.92 -11.73 5.95
CA MET A 226 3.99 -11.21 4.94
C MET A 226 2.70 -10.68 5.57
N ARG A 227 2.72 -10.33 6.85
CA ARG A 227 1.58 -9.70 7.51
C ARG A 227 1.33 -8.32 6.91
N ASN A 228 0.04 -7.98 6.72
CA ASN A 228 -0.43 -6.75 6.08
C ASN A 228 0.08 -6.56 4.62
N ASN A 229 0.55 -7.61 3.97
CA ASN A 229 0.92 -7.59 2.57
C ASN A 229 -0.32 -7.92 1.71
N GLY A 230 -0.90 -6.91 1.06
CA GLY A 230 -2.09 -7.05 0.20
C GLY A 230 -1.84 -7.78 -1.13
N GLY A 231 -0.61 -8.24 -1.37
CA GLY A 231 -0.22 -8.93 -2.60
C GLY A 231 0.49 -8.02 -3.60
N GLY A 232 0.19 -8.22 -4.87
CA GLY A 232 0.76 -7.55 -6.03
C GLY A 232 0.62 -8.41 -7.27
N THR A 233 1.67 -8.54 -8.10
CA THR A 233 1.58 -9.30 -9.34
C THR A 233 1.64 -10.81 -9.10
N LEU A 234 0.86 -11.57 -9.88
CA LEU A 234 0.89 -13.02 -9.87
C LEU A 234 2.29 -13.53 -10.29
N GLN A 235 2.88 -12.91 -11.30
CA GLN A 235 4.19 -13.28 -11.79
C GLN A 235 5.26 -13.18 -10.71
N SER A 236 5.27 -12.07 -9.94
CA SER A 236 6.20 -11.90 -8.82
C SER A 236 6.03 -12.95 -7.72
N ALA A 237 4.78 -13.39 -7.45
CA ALA A 237 4.54 -14.48 -6.52
C ALA A 237 5.16 -15.81 -6.99
N VAL A 238 5.02 -16.13 -8.28
CA VAL A 238 5.60 -17.34 -8.88
C VAL A 238 7.13 -17.28 -8.87
N GLU A 239 7.71 -16.12 -9.20
CA GLU A 239 9.15 -15.90 -9.14
C GLU A 239 9.69 -16.06 -7.71
N LEU A 240 9.00 -15.50 -6.72
CA LEU A 240 9.37 -15.69 -5.33
C LEU A 240 9.24 -17.15 -4.88
N LEU A 241 8.23 -17.88 -5.34
CA LEU A 241 8.07 -19.32 -5.05
C LEU A 241 9.25 -20.15 -5.57
N ASN A 242 9.84 -19.78 -6.71
CA ASN A 242 11.03 -20.45 -7.24
C ASN A 242 12.27 -20.33 -6.33
N LEU A 243 12.26 -19.47 -5.32
CA LEU A 243 13.35 -19.36 -4.34
C LEU A 243 13.15 -20.25 -3.10
N PHE A 244 11.91 -20.70 -2.84
CA PHE A 244 11.57 -21.35 -1.57
C PHE A 244 10.84 -22.68 -1.71
N VAL A 245 10.12 -22.91 -2.80
CA VAL A 245 9.22 -24.07 -2.96
C VAL A 245 9.72 -24.96 -4.09
N THR A 246 9.84 -26.26 -3.83
CA THR A 246 10.38 -27.23 -4.80
C THR A 246 9.50 -27.41 -6.03
N GLU A 247 10.08 -28.01 -7.09
CA GLU A 247 9.47 -28.16 -8.40
C GLU A 247 8.06 -28.78 -8.39
N GLY A 248 7.26 -28.38 -9.38
CA GLY A 248 5.91 -28.83 -9.63
C GLY A 248 4.86 -27.74 -9.44
N PRO A 249 3.58 -28.07 -9.58
CA PRO A 249 2.48 -27.13 -9.51
C PRO A 249 2.40 -26.37 -8.19
N VAL A 250 2.29 -25.05 -8.27
CA VAL A 250 2.17 -24.13 -7.11
C VAL A 250 0.87 -23.32 -7.16
N LEU A 251 0.28 -23.18 -8.35
CA LEU A 251 -0.90 -22.36 -8.57
C LEU A 251 -1.67 -22.87 -9.80
N TYR A 252 -2.98 -22.90 -9.70
CA TYR A 252 -3.91 -23.16 -10.79
C TYR A 252 -4.78 -21.93 -11.01
N VAL A 253 -4.91 -21.48 -12.24
CA VAL A 253 -5.75 -20.34 -12.63
C VAL A 253 -6.81 -20.84 -13.60
N GLU A 254 -8.08 -20.63 -13.27
CA GLU A 254 -9.21 -21.01 -14.12
C GLU A 254 -9.91 -19.75 -14.62
N SER A 255 -9.87 -19.54 -15.93
CA SER A 255 -10.52 -18.42 -16.60
C SER A 255 -12.02 -18.65 -16.73
N ALA A 256 -12.78 -17.56 -16.96
CA ALA A 256 -14.24 -17.62 -17.11
C ALA A 256 -14.73 -18.51 -18.27
N ASP A 257 -13.88 -18.82 -19.25
CA ASP A 257 -14.16 -19.75 -20.35
C ASP A 257 -13.81 -21.22 -20.00
N GLY A 258 -13.44 -21.50 -18.76
CA GLY A 258 -13.10 -22.83 -18.27
C GLY A 258 -11.70 -23.32 -18.64
N LYS A 259 -10.84 -22.46 -19.20
CA LYS A 259 -9.45 -22.81 -19.43
C LYS A 259 -8.67 -22.74 -18.13
N GLU A 260 -7.87 -23.77 -17.90
CA GLU A 260 -6.95 -23.86 -16.78
C GLU A 260 -5.53 -23.58 -17.22
N GLU A 261 -4.83 -22.72 -16.48
CA GLU A 261 -3.41 -22.47 -16.59
C GLU A 261 -2.72 -22.90 -15.28
N ILE A 262 -1.61 -23.62 -15.42
CA ILE A 262 -0.86 -24.18 -14.29
C ILE A 262 0.48 -23.45 -14.21
N TYR A 263 0.77 -22.87 -13.05
CA TYR A 263 2.08 -22.28 -12.74
C TYR A 263 2.86 -23.25 -11.88
N GLU A 264 4.13 -23.45 -12.22
CA GLU A 264 5.00 -24.41 -11.57
C GLU A 264 6.24 -23.73 -11.02
N SER A 265 6.72 -24.20 -9.87
CA SER A 265 8.07 -23.91 -9.41
C SER A 265 9.07 -24.83 -10.12
N THR A 266 10.29 -24.34 -10.29
CA THR A 266 11.41 -25.05 -10.92
C THR A 266 12.55 -25.34 -9.96
N LEU A 267 12.43 -24.98 -8.68
CA LEU A 267 13.44 -25.18 -7.65
C LEU A 267 13.68 -26.68 -7.41
N LYS A 268 14.92 -27.14 -7.57
CA LYS A 268 15.23 -28.57 -7.42
C LYS A 268 15.32 -29.02 -5.97
N GLU A 269 15.80 -28.15 -5.09
CA GLU A 269 16.04 -28.47 -3.69
C GLU A 269 15.81 -27.23 -2.82
N GLN A 270 15.02 -27.37 -1.78
CA GLN A 270 14.77 -26.32 -0.80
C GLN A 270 16.01 -26.14 0.09
N LYS A 271 16.48 -24.91 0.18
CA LYS A 271 17.71 -24.56 0.91
C LYS A 271 17.46 -24.19 2.36
N TYR A 272 16.31 -23.66 2.66
CA TYR A 272 15.95 -23.08 3.96
C TYR A 272 14.72 -23.76 4.55
N GLU A 273 14.73 -24.00 5.85
CA GLU A 273 13.51 -24.26 6.60
C GLU A 273 12.79 -22.92 6.81
N ILE A 274 11.50 -22.83 6.46
CA ILE A 274 10.77 -21.57 6.48
C ILE A 274 9.52 -21.60 7.35
N ALA A 275 9.27 -20.50 8.06
CA ALA A 275 7.99 -20.19 8.67
C ALA A 275 7.47 -18.89 8.07
N VAL A 276 6.19 -18.86 7.64
CA VAL A 276 5.58 -17.71 7.00
C VAL A 276 4.54 -17.11 7.93
N LEU A 277 4.70 -15.80 8.23
CA LEU A 277 3.73 -15.04 9.02
C LEU A 277 2.69 -14.41 8.12
N ILE A 278 1.42 -14.67 8.39
CA ILE A 278 0.27 -14.07 7.70
C ILE A 278 -0.76 -13.53 8.68
N ASN A 279 -1.60 -12.61 8.22
CA ASN A 279 -2.74 -12.10 8.96
C ASN A 279 -3.90 -11.69 8.02
N LYS A 280 -4.94 -11.09 8.56
CA LYS A 280 -6.12 -10.61 7.80
C LYS A 280 -5.80 -9.62 6.68
N GLY A 281 -4.66 -8.92 6.75
CA GLY A 281 -4.17 -8.03 5.70
C GLY A 281 -3.34 -8.74 4.62
N SER A 282 -3.06 -10.03 4.77
CA SER A 282 -2.37 -10.85 3.79
C SER A 282 -3.34 -11.30 2.71
N ALA A 283 -3.13 -10.90 1.44
CA ALA A 283 -4.09 -11.14 0.36
C ALA A 283 -3.43 -11.45 -0.99
N SER A 284 -4.17 -12.06 -1.92
CA SER A 284 -3.80 -12.23 -3.34
C SER A 284 -2.44 -12.95 -3.52
N ALA A 285 -1.42 -12.30 -4.11
CA ALA A 285 -0.08 -12.87 -4.31
C ALA A 285 0.54 -13.44 -3.02
N THR A 286 0.26 -12.81 -1.87
CA THR A 286 0.65 -13.34 -0.55
C THR A 286 -0.03 -14.68 -0.26
N GLU A 287 -1.29 -14.82 -0.63
CA GLU A 287 -2.05 -16.07 -0.44
C GLU A 287 -1.62 -17.16 -1.42
N ILE A 288 -1.19 -16.77 -2.63
CA ILE A 288 -0.54 -17.70 -3.58
C ILE A 288 0.73 -18.26 -2.94
N PHE A 289 1.60 -17.40 -2.42
CA PHE A 289 2.84 -17.82 -1.78
C PHE A 289 2.58 -18.71 -0.55
N ALA A 290 1.80 -18.23 0.41
CA ALA A 290 1.51 -18.95 1.64
C ALA A 290 0.78 -20.28 1.38
N GLY A 291 -0.16 -20.30 0.41
CA GLY A 291 -0.87 -21.50 0.01
C GLY A 291 0.05 -22.56 -0.62
N ALA A 292 0.96 -22.16 -1.51
CA ALA A 292 1.91 -23.07 -2.10
C ALA A 292 2.86 -23.67 -1.04
N VAL A 293 3.41 -22.83 -0.15
CA VAL A 293 4.25 -23.28 0.97
C VAL A 293 3.51 -24.29 1.84
N LYS A 294 2.27 -23.97 2.22
CA LYS A 294 1.46 -24.85 3.08
C LYS A 294 1.13 -26.20 2.41
N TYR A 295 0.49 -26.14 1.25
CA TYR A 295 -0.09 -27.35 0.65
C TYR A 295 0.95 -28.24 -0.03
N LYS A 296 2.15 -27.75 -0.30
CA LYS A 296 3.29 -28.57 -0.68
C LYS A 296 4.13 -29.06 0.52
N ASN A 297 3.76 -28.66 1.75
CA ASN A 297 4.50 -28.97 3.00
C ASN A 297 5.95 -28.49 2.97
N GLU A 298 6.20 -27.33 2.39
CA GLU A 298 7.52 -26.73 2.24
C GLU A 298 7.88 -25.76 3.38
N GLY A 299 6.95 -25.53 4.33
CA GLY A 299 7.14 -24.68 5.50
C GLY A 299 5.89 -24.62 6.37
N ILE A 300 5.96 -23.84 7.43
CA ILE A 300 4.90 -23.69 8.44
C ILE A 300 4.28 -22.31 8.31
N ILE A 301 2.94 -22.24 8.25
CA ILE A 301 2.20 -20.99 8.22
C ILE A 301 1.75 -20.63 9.65
N VAL A 302 2.08 -19.42 10.10
CA VAL A 302 1.82 -18.94 11.46
C VAL A 302 1.05 -17.62 11.43
N GLY A 303 0.09 -17.44 12.32
CA GLY A 303 -0.62 -16.18 12.48
C GLY A 303 -2.14 -16.32 12.50
N THR A 304 -2.85 -15.50 11.74
CA THR A 304 -4.32 -15.56 11.60
C THR A 304 -4.70 -15.77 10.15
N ASN A 305 -5.95 -16.22 9.92
CA ASN A 305 -6.46 -16.46 8.56
C ASN A 305 -6.23 -15.26 7.66
N SER A 306 -5.82 -15.50 6.42
CA SER A 306 -5.62 -14.45 5.41
C SER A 306 -6.95 -13.89 4.89
N TYR A 307 -6.90 -12.93 3.98
CA TYR A 307 -8.06 -12.18 3.51
C TYR A 307 -9.05 -13.02 2.68
N GLY A 308 -8.57 -13.86 1.76
CA GLY A 308 -9.39 -14.66 0.87
C GLY A 308 -9.65 -14.00 -0.49
N LYS A 309 -8.67 -13.32 -1.08
CA LYS A 309 -8.76 -12.78 -2.45
C LYS A 309 -8.24 -13.79 -3.46
N GLY A 310 -9.06 -14.79 -3.83
CA GLY A 310 -8.72 -15.86 -4.76
C GLY A 310 -9.10 -15.57 -6.23
N VAL A 311 -9.02 -14.30 -6.67
CA VAL A 311 -9.37 -13.88 -8.04
C VAL A 311 -8.19 -13.20 -8.72
N VAL A 312 -8.14 -13.36 -10.06
CA VAL A 312 -7.12 -12.75 -10.92
C VAL A 312 -7.77 -11.63 -11.73
N GLN A 313 -7.11 -10.46 -11.78
CA GLN A 313 -7.54 -9.33 -12.58
C GLN A 313 -6.63 -9.14 -13.78
N SER A 314 -7.24 -8.83 -14.93
CA SER A 314 -6.52 -8.31 -16.09
C SER A 314 -6.48 -6.79 -16.04
N LEU A 315 -5.29 -6.22 -16.31
CA LEU A 315 -5.07 -4.78 -16.42
C LEU A 315 -4.86 -4.44 -17.90
N ILE A 316 -5.74 -3.62 -18.47
CA ILE A 316 -5.74 -3.30 -19.91
C ILE A 316 -5.69 -1.79 -20.09
N GLN A 317 -4.73 -1.32 -20.91
CA GLN A 317 -4.66 0.08 -21.33
C GLN A 317 -5.67 0.38 -22.43
N LEU A 318 -6.40 1.49 -22.27
CA LEU A 318 -7.30 2.01 -23.28
C LEU A 318 -6.60 3.02 -24.21
N ILE A 319 -7.26 3.32 -25.34
CA ILE A 319 -6.65 4.15 -26.42
C ILE A 319 -6.32 5.57 -25.97
N ASN A 320 -7.11 6.11 -25.03
CA ASN A 320 -6.94 7.46 -24.48
C ASN A 320 -5.88 7.54 -23.36
N GLY A 321 -5.19 6.42 -23.05
CA GLY A 321 -4.19 6.35 -21.98
C GLY A 321 -4.73 5.92 -20.63
N SER A 322 -6.05 5.92 -20.43
CA SER A 322 -6.70 5.36 -19.24
C SER A 322 -6.55 3.83 -19.20
N GLY A 323 -7.00 3.19 -18.14
CA GLY A 323 -6.94 1.75 -18.00
C GLY A 323 -8.16 1.15 -17.33
N VAL A 324 -8.34 -0.14 -17.53
CA VAL A 324 -9.34 -0.92 -16.83
C VAL A 324 -8.68 -2.14 -16.19
N LYS A 325 -9.03 -2.39 -14.94
CA LYS A 325 -8.68 -3.60 -14.23
C LYS A 325 -9.97 -4.31 -13.86
N PHE A 326 -10.12 -5.58 -14.21
CA PHE A 326 -11.33 -6.33 -13.90
C PHE A 326 -11.02 -7.81 -13.73
N THR A 327 -11.85 -8.49 -12.97
CA THR A 327 -11.70 -9.92 -12.67
C THR A 327 -11.97 -10.76 -13.92
N THR A 328 -11.02 -11.62 -14.26
CA THR A 328 -11.05 -12.48 -15.44
C THR A 328 -10.89 -13.97 -15.13
N ALA A 329 -10.41 -14.32 -13.92
CA ALA A 329 -10.18 -15.69 -13.52
C ALA A 329 -10.28 -15.85 -12.00
N GLU A 330 -10.44 -17.09 -11.55
CA GLU A 330 -10.20 -17.50 -10.17
C GLU A 330 -8.90 -18.29 -10.09
N TYR A 331 -8.25 -18.25 -8.93
CA TYR A 331 -7.09 -19.08 -8.69
C TYR A 331 -7.28 -20.00 -7.48
N PHE A 332 -6.60 -21.12 -7.57
CA PHE A 332 -6.56 -22.17 -6.55
C PHE A 332 -5.10 -22.40 -6.17
N SER A 333 -4.85 -22.63 -4.91
CA SER A 333 -3.52 -22.98 -4.42
C SER A 333 -3.06 -24.35 -4.94
N ALA A 334 -1.87 -24.81 -4.57
CA ALA A 334 -1.42 -26.17 -4.82
C ALA A 334 -2.52 -27.18 -4.39
N ASP A 335 -2.60 -28.30 -5.09
CA ASP A 335 -3.65 -29.32 -4.92
C ASP A 335 -5.10 -28.82 -5.22
N LYS A 336 -5.23 -27.71 -5.96
CA LYS A 336 -6.52 -27.10 -6.33
C LYS A 336 -7.39 -26.70 -5.14
N ILE A 337 -6.77 -26.25 -4.06
CA ILE A 337 -7.49 -25.77 -2.88
C ILE A 337 -8.02 -24.36 -3.16
N PRO A 338 -9.35 -24.11 -3.02
CA PRO A 338 -9.94 -22.81 -3.25
C PRO A 338 -9.49 -21.78 -2.18
N VAL A 339 -9.18 -20.57 -2.64
CA VAL A 339 -8.72 -19.46 -1.79
C VAL A 339 -9.79 -18.37 -1.69
N HIS A 340 -10.61 -18.19 -2.75
CA HIS A 340 -11.57 -17.08 -2.81
C HIS A 340 -12.60 -17.16 -1.68
N LYS A 341 -12.74 -16.05 -0.90
CA LYS A 341 -13.61 -15.91 0.28
C LYS A 341 -13.30 -16.86 1.44
N ILE A 342 -12.24 -17.67 1.33
CA ILE A 342 -11.82 -18.63 2.36
C ILE A 342 -10.52 -18.18 3.02
N GLY A 343 -9.53 -17.78 2.21
CA GLY A 343 -8.18 -17.46 2.65
C GLY A 343 -7.33 -18.70 2.96
N ILE A 344 -6.13 -18.45 3.44
CA ILE A 344 -5.18 -19.46 3.91
C ILE A 344 -5.25 -19.52 5.43
N THR A 345 -5.69 -20.64 5.97
CA THR A 345 -5.70 -20.90 7.42
C THR A 345 -4.30 -21.28 7.87
N PRO A 346 -3.70 -20.63 8.85
CA PRO A 346 -2.37 -21.00 9.37
C PRO A 346 -2.34 -22.42 9.96
N ASP A 347 -1.15 -23.00 10.03
CA ASP A 347 -0.89 -24.26 10.74
C ASP A 347 -0.81 -24.01 12.25
N ILE A 348 -0.24 -22.87 12.64
CA ILE A 348 -0.23 -22.37 14.02
C ILE A 348 -1.07 -21.10 14.07
N ILE A 349 -2.29 -21.23 14.61
CA ILE A 349 -3.19 -20.10 14.75
C ILE A 349 -2.86 -19.37 16.05
N ILE A 350 -2.40 -18.13 15.92
CA ILE A 350 -2.08 -17.27 17.06
C ILE A 350 -2.36 -15.80 16.69
N GLU A 351 -2.98 -15.09 17.60
CA GLU A 351 -3.27 -13.67 17.47
C GLU A 351 -2.42 -12.88 18.48
N ASN A 352 -1.82 -11.80 18.04
CA ASN A 352 -1.17 -10.88 18.97
C ASN A 352 -2.22 -10.25 19.89
N GLU A 353 -1.83 -9.94 21.13
CA GLU A 353 -2.73 -9.26 22.05
C GLU A 353 -3.23 -7.94 21.44
N LYS A 354 -4.51 -7.65 21.65
CA LYS A 354 -5.07 -6.37 21.18
C LYS A 354 -4.45 -5.24 21.99
N ILE A 355 -4.14 -4.15 21.28
CA ILE A 355 -3.72 -2.92 21.95
C ILE A 355 -4.92 -2.39 22.73
N ASP A 356 -4.79 -2.33 24.05
CA ASP A 356 -5.81 -1.77 24.93
C ASP A 356 -5.47 -0.32 25.29
N ILE A 357 -6.18 0.60 24.66
CA ILE A 357 -6.09 2.04 24.94
C ILE A 357 -7.18 2.54 25.87
N SER A 358 -7.99 1.65 26.45
CA SER A 358 -9.13 2.03 27.29
C SER A 358 -8.74 2.79 28.57
N LYS A 359 -7.49 2.65 29.01
CA LYS A 359 -6.94 3.41 30.14
C LYS A 359 -6.71 4.91 29.83
N TYR A 360 -6.64 5.29 28.55
CA TYR A 360 -6.46 6.68 28.14
C TYR A 360 -7.82 7.32 27.87
N PRO A 361 -8.14 8.49 28.45
CA PRO A 361 -9.34 9.22 28.09
C PRO A 361 -9.34 9.53 26.60
N GLN A 362 -10.50 9.45 25.96
CA GLN A 362 -10.63 9.86 24.55
C GLN A 362 -10.66 11.39 24.47
N PHE A 363 -9.96 11.94 23.49
CA PHE A 363 -10.06 13.36 23.18
C PHE A 363 -11.47 13.69 22.72
N SER A 364 -12.02 14.81 23.24
CA SER A 364 -13.38 15.25 22.88
C SER A 364 -13.49 15.69 21.41
N ASN A 365 -12.39 16.11 20.81
CA ASN A 365 -12.35 16.77 19.50
C ASN A 365 -13.23 18.02 19.37
N GLU A 366 -13.65 18.60 20.52
CA GLU A 366 -14.48 19.79 20.59
C GLU A 366 -13.68 21.03 21.01
N LYS A 367 -12.61 20.82 21.77
CA LYS A 367 -11.81 21.89 22.40
C LYS A 367 -10.35 21.75 22.02
N LYS A 368 -9.65 22.86 22.11
CA LYS A 368 -8.21 23.00 21.93
C LYS A 368 -7.62 23.51 23.23
N PRO A 369 -7.30 22.64 24.19
CA PRO A 369 -6.75 23.06 25.46
C PRO A 369 -5.48 23.91 25.32
N GLU A 370 -5.41 24.98 26.09
CA GLU A 370 -4.28 25.91 26.20
C GLU A 370 -3.79 25.97 27.64
N LEU A 371 -2.61 26.50 27.86
CA LEU A 371 -1.97 26.67 29.16
C LEU A 371 -2.97 27.22 30.20
N GLY A 372 -3.06 26.54 31.35
CA GLY A 372 -3.98 26.85 32.45
C GLY A 372 -5.35 26.16 32.36
N ASN A 373 -5.67 25.47 31.28
CA ASN A 373 -6.93 24.70 31.19
C ASN A 373 -6.87 23.44 32.06
N VAL A 374 -8.05 22.99 32.49
CA VAL A 374 -8.26 21.74 33.23
C VAL A 374 -9.31 20.93 32.50
N SER A 375 -8.96 19.74 32.00
CA SER A 375 -9.87 18.90 31.23
C SER A 375 -9.40 17.46 31.08
N LEU A 376 -10.31 16.58 30.66
CA LEU A 376 -9.96 15.21 30.28
C LEU A 376 -9.08 15.16 29.03
N ASP A 377 -9.16 16.13 28.12
CA ASP A 377 -8.27 16.22 26.96
C ASP A 377 -6.82 16.51 27.37
N VAL A 378 -6.63 17.32 28.43
CA VAL A 378 -5.29 17.55 29.03
C VAL A 378 -4.81 16.27 29.69
N LEU A 379 -5.63 15.62 30.50
CA LEU A 379 -5.29 14.36 31.15
C LEU A 379 -4.90 13.28 30.14
N ALA A 380 -5.64 13.15 29.05
CA ALA A 380 -5.31 12.22 27.96
C ALA A 380 -3.93 12.53 27.36
N ALA A 381 -3.67 13.81 27.06
CA ALA A 381 -2.38 14.22 26.49
C ALA A 381 -1.21 13.92 27.45
N GLU A 382 -1.36 14.22 28.74
CA GLU A 382 -0.35 13.94 29.77
C GLU A 382 -0.08 12.44 29.90
N MET A 383 -1.12 11.61 30.01
CA MET A 383 -0.97 10.16 30.09
C MET A 383 -0.28 9.58 28.86
N ILE A 384 -0.58 10.10 27.68
CA ILE A 384 0.05 9.67 26.42
C ILE A 384 1.52 10.12 26.39
N LEU A 385 1.82 11.36 26.75
CA LEU A 385 3.19 11.86 26.81
C LEU A 385 4.05 11.05 27.79
N GLU A 386 3.50 10.71 28.98
CA GLU A 386 4.17 9.84 29.96
C GLU A 386 4.51 8.47 29.36
N GLU A 387 3.54 7.82 28.71
CA GLU A 387 3.73 6.52 28.04
C GLU A 387 4.79 6.59 26.92
N LEU A 388 4.84 7.70 26.19
CA LEU A 388 5.83 7.95 25.14
C LEU A 388 7.22 8.33 25.68
N GLY A 389 7.36 8.48 27.02
CA GLY A 389 8.63 8.78 27.69
C GLY A 389 8.98 10.26 27.76
N TYR A 390 8.02 11.18 27.55
CA TYR A 390 8.22 12.61 27.80
C TYR A 390 8.22 12.89 29.32
N ILE A 391 8.97 13.90 29.72
CA ILE A 391 9.16 14.23 31.16
C ILE A 391 8.04 15.17 31.60
N ILE A 392 7.00 14.62 32.21
CA ILE A 392 5.87 15.39 32.74
C ILE A 392 5.68 15.15 34.24
N ASN A 393 4.90 16.02 34.89
CA ASN A 393 4.34 15.73 36.21
C ASN A 393 3.38 14.54 36.13
N PRO A 394 3.07 13.85 37.24
CA PRO A 394 2.01 12.85 37.25
C PRO A 394 0.73 13.41 36.63
N PRO A 395 0.13 12.70 35.64
CA PRO A 395 -1.04 13.18 34.92
C PRO A 395 -2.20 13.54 35.86
N ASP A 396 -2.64 14.79 35.83
CA ASP A 396 -3.72 15.29 36.68
C ASP A 396 -4.79 16.09 35.92
N GLY A 397 -4.57 16.29 34.60
CA GLY A 397 -5.46 17.02 33.73
C GLY A 397 -5.35 18.53 33.86
N VAL A 398 -4.36 19.06 34.55
CA VAL A 398 -4.05 20.51 34.65
C VAL A 398 -2.95 20.86 33.66
N TYR A 399 -3.28 21.65 32.64
CA TYR A 399 -2.31 22.04 31.64
C TYR A 399 -1.33 23.07 32.20
N ASP A 400 -0.30 22.58 32.88
CA ASP A 400 0.75 23.38 33.52
C ASP A 400 1.90 23.70 32.54
N ASN A 401 2.91 24.44 33.02
CA ASN A 401 4.06 24.81 32.21
C ASN A 401 4.90 23.59 31.76
N ILE A 402 4.97 22.53 32.59
CA ILE A 402 5.75 21.33 32.25
C ILE A 402 5.05 20.57 31.13
N SER A 403 3.74 20.34 31.24
CA SER A 403 2.94 19.71 30.21
C SER A 403 2.96 20.54 28.93
N PHE A 404 2.91 21.89 29.03
CA PHE A 404 3.03 22.78 27.89
C PHE A 404 4.36 22.60 27.14
N ASP A 405 5.49 22.65 27.85
CA ASP A 405 6.83 22.49 27.26
C ASP A 405 6.98 21.12 26.57
N GLN A 406 6.38 20.06 27.15
CA GLN A 406 6.42 18.73 26.52
C GLN A 406 5.47 18.61 25.33
N ILE A 407 4.34 19.30 25.31
CA ILE A 407 3.50 19.38 24.11
C ILE A 407 4.24 20.13 22.99
N VAL A 408 4.90 21.23 23.28
CA VAL A 408 5.75 21.93 22.31
C VAL A 408 6.80 21.00 21.75
N LYS A 409 7.52 20.27 22.60
CA LYS A 409 8.51 19.30 22.19
C LYS A 409 7.91 18.16 21.37
N PHE A 410 6.77 17.60 21.79
CA PHE A 410 6.05 16.56 21.02
C PHE A 410 5.64 17.06 19.64
N GLN A 411 5.16 18.30 19.54
CA GLN A 411 4.82 18.94 18.29
C GLN A 411 6.06 19.06 17.39
N GLU A 412 7.21 19.49 17.90
CA GLU A 412 8.47 19.53 17.17
C GLU A 412 8.90 18.14 16.68
N ASP A 413 8.90 17.14 17.58
CA ASP A 413 9.31 15.76 17.30
C ASP A 413 8.40 15.10 16.24
N ASN A 414 7.13 15.54 16.13
CA ASN A 414 6.13 15.03 15.19
C ASN A 414 5.80 15.98 14.03
N LEU A 415 6.67 16.96 13.74
CA LEU A 415 6.56 17.88 12.62
C LEU A 415 5.29 18.75 12.64
N LEU A 416 4.72 18.97 13.82
CA LEU A 416 3.61 19.88 14.05
C LEU A 416 4.14 21.29 14.35
N HIS A 417 3.28 22.31 14.22
CA HIS A 417 3.66 23.66 14.64
C HIS A 417 3.78 23.73 16.17
N PRO A 418 4.94 24.09 16.74
CA PRO A 418 5.23 23.98 18.17
C PRO A 418 4.73 25.20 18.95
N TYR A 419 3.42 25.38 19.06
CA TYR A 419 2.80 26.52 19.74
C TYR A 419 2.12 26.14 21.08
N GLY A 420 2.22 24.87 21.47
CA GLY A 420 1.80 24.40 22.78
C GLY A 420 0.29 24.29 22.97
N THR A 421 -0.54 24.49 21.96
CA THR A 421 -1.99 24.20 22.04
C THR A 421 -2.23 22.74 21.70
N ILE A 422 -3.03 22.05 22.49
CA ILE A 422 -3.48 20.68 22.21
C ILE A 422 -4.64 20.74 21.22
N ASP A 423 -4.34 21.17 19.97
CA ASP A 423 -5.32 21.25 18.91
C ASP A 423 -5.64 19.87 18.33
N PHE A 424 -6.58 19.79 17.37
CA PHE A 424 -7.03 18.51 16.82
C PHE A 424 -5.93 17.75 16.08
N ALA A 425 -4.97 18.47 15.46
CA ALA A 425 -3.81 17.84 14.83
C ALA A 425 -2.89 17.21 15.88
N THR A 426 -2.65 17.91 16.99
CA THR A 426 -1.87 17.42 18.14
C THR A 426 -2.56 16.23 18.81
N GLN A 427 -3.90 16.30 19.02
CA GLN A 427 -4.68 15.20 19.60
C GLN A 427 -4.57 13.93 18.75
N ASN A 428 -4.73 14.05 17.43
CA ASN A 428 -4.61 12.93 16.49
C ASN A 428 -3.18 12.37 16.44
N ALA A 429 -2.17 13.24 16.46
CA ALA A 429 -0.77 12.83 16.48
C ALA A 429 -0.40 12.07 17.77
N LEU A 430 -0.88 12.53 18.91
CA LEU A 430 -0.69 11.85 20.21
C LEU A 430 -1.28 10.44 20.19
N TYR A 431 -2.50 10.25 19.71
CA TYR A 431 -3.08 8.92 19.59
C TYR A 431 -2.32 8.04 18.59
N SER A 432 -1.92 8.59 17.46
CA SER A 432 -1.16 7.84 16.45
C SER A 432 0.21 7.39 17.00
N ALA A 433 0.88 8.27 17.73
CA ALA A 433 2.16 7.98 18.39
C ALA A 433 2.00 6.92 19.47
N LEU A 434 0.94 7.02 20.30
CA LEU A 434 0.61 6.03 21.33
C LEU A 434 0.39 4.64 20.72
N LEU A 435 -0.47 4.53 19.71
CA LEU A 435 -0.75 3.26 19.03
C LEU A 435 0.51 2.64 18.45
N LYS A 436 1.34 3.45 17.79
CA LYS A 436 2.63 3.02 17.23
C LYS A 436 3.61 2.57 18.31
N HIS A 437 3.69 3.30 19.42
CA HIS A 437 4.53 2.93 20.57
C HIS A 437 4.11 1.58 21.16
N MET A 438 2.81 1.42 21.45
CA MET A 438 2.27 0.18 21.99
C MET A 438 2.42 -1.00 21.02
N GLU A 439 2.29 -0.76 19.72
CA GLU A 439 2.54 -1.80 18.72
C GLU A 439 4.00 -2.25 18.69
N ASN A 440 4.94 -1.33 18.83
CA ASN A 440 6.37 -1.61 18.82
C ASN A 440 6.88 -2.24 20.13
N THR A 441 6.21 -2.00 21.24
CA THR A 441 6.64 -2.46 22.58
C THR A 441 5.96 -3.74 23.05
N ARG A 442 4.82 -4.12 22.41
CA ARG A 442 4.16 -5.40 22.74
C ARG A 442 4.98 -6.60 22.29
N GLU A 443 4.85 -7.71 23.00
CA GLU A 443 5.42 -9.00 22.55
C GLU A 443 4.74 -9.44 21.25
N ASP A 444 5.55 -9.73 20.23
CA ASP A 444 5.05 -10.30 18.97
C ASP A 444 4.93 -11.83 19.13
N LEU A 445 3.77 -12.26 19.63
CA LEU A 445 3.48 -13.68 19.87
C LEU A 445 3.52 -14.50 18.56
N GLN A 446 3.15 -13.90 17.44
CA GLN A 446 3.20 -14.56 16.13
C GLN A 446 4.64 -14.82 15.70
N LEU A 447 5.50 -13.81 15.81
CA LEU A 447 6.93 -13.97 15.51
C LEU A 447 7.58 -15.00 16.45
N LYS A 448 7.27 -14.92 17.74
CA LYS A 448 7.77 -15.90 18.72
C LYS A 448 7.35 -17.32 18.36
N ALA A 449 6.09 -17.55 18.01
CA ALA A 449 5.61 -18.88 17.60
C ALA A 449 6.29 -19.37 16.32
N ALA A 450 6.58 -18.50 15.34
CA ALA A 450 7.30 -18.84 14.14
C ALA A 450 8.77 -19.23 14.45
N LEU A 451 9.42 -18.48 15.34
CA LEU A 451 10.79 -18.81 15.80
C LEU A 451 10.83 -20.14 16.55
N ASP A 452 9.85 -20.41 17.41
CA ASP A 452 9.75 -21.68 18.16
C ASP A 452 9.47 -22.87 17.21
N ALA A 453 8.69 -22.67 16.16
CA ALA A 453 8.41 -23.71 15.17
C ALA A 453 9.65 -24.07 14.30
N LEU A 454 10.63 -23.19 14.24
CA LEU A 454 11.90 -23.42 13.54
C LEU A 454 13.01 -23.96 14.45
N LYS A 455 12.82 -24.06 15.76
CA LYS A 455 13.83 -24.66 16.65
C LYS A 455 13.90 -26.16 16.50
#